data_f3ca270f55a4e2a38f0fa42808642d9a
#
_entry.id   f3ca270f55a4e2a38f0fa42808642d9a
#
_cell.length_a   1.000
_cell.length_b   1.000
_cell.length_c   1.000
_cell.angle_alpha   90.00
_cell.angle_beta   90.00
_cell.angle_gamma   90.00
#
_symmetry.space_group_name_H-M   'P 1'
#
loop_
_entity.id
_entity.type
_entity.pdbx_description
1 polymer ?
#
loop_
_entity_poly.entity_id
_entity_poly.type
_entity_poly.pdbx_seq_one_letter_code
_entity_poly.pdbx_strand_id
1 'polypeptide(L)'
;MIKFLIFGLLWRIVGNPFLAVLILLIILYFLDRRYVGVFPSFMKPIKRMRTISRLRQQIAMSPNEVSSKLDLARLLIERKRYNEAYELLLELERPYEQSAEYWEALGTTELHLGHMEAGERHILQALDINPRVKYGQPYLTLANAFKESDRDKALTYVHQFQDIHSSSSEAYYLLGSVYRSLERTADAKHAYEQSLNVYRSLPKYKKRQERRWAVRSWFRKRGL
;
A
#
# COMPACT_ATOMS: atom_id res chain seq x y z
N MET A 1 11.36 -18.74 26.92
CA MET A 1 11.40 -20.13 27.41
C MET A 1 10.39 -21.05 26.70
N ILE A 2 9.11 -20.74 26.62
CA ILE A 2 8.07 -21.58 25.98
C ILE A 2 8.43 -22.00 24.53
N LYS A 3 9.03 -21.11 23.73
CA LYS A 3 9.40 -21.41 22.33
C LYS A 3 10.47 -22.51 22.20
N PHE A 4 11.41 -22.56 23.13
CA PHE A 4 12.45 -23.62 23.16
C PHE A 4 11.88 -24.96 23.63
N LEU A 5 10.91 -24.95 24.53
CA LEU A 5 10.20 -26.16 24.96
C LEU A 5 9.38 -26.78 23.82
N ILE A 6 8.65 -25.96 23.06
CA ILE A 6 7.88 -26.43 21.90
C ILE A 6 8.83 -27.00 20.83
N PHE A 7 9.96 -26.35 20.57
CA PHE A 7 10.95 -26.85 19.63
C PHE A 7 11.57 -28.17 20.07
N GLY A 8 11.96 -28.31 21.34
CA GLY A 8 12.51 -29.53 21.89
C GLY A 8 11.54 -30.71 21.83
N LEU A 9 10.24 -30.45 22.10
CA LEU A 9 9.19 -31.45 22.02
C LEU A 9 8.93 -31.89 20.56
N LEU A 10 8.89 -30.94 19.63
CA LEU A 10 8.79 -31.23 18.19
C LEU A 10 10.00 -32.02 17.67
N TRP A 11 11.20 -31.64 18.09
CA TRP A 11 12.41 -32.37 17.71
C TRP A 11 12.38 -33.83 18.19
N ARG A 12 11.93 -34.05 19.43
CA ARG A 12 11.83 -35.41 20.00
C ARG A 12 10.82 -36.28 19.26
N ILE A 13 9.70 -35.70 18.77
CA ILE A 13 8.65 -36.42 18.03
C ILE A 13 9.07 -36.70 16.58
N VAL A 14 9.71 -35.74 15.94
CA VAL A 14 10.01 -35.80 14.49
C VAL A 14 11.36 -36.45 14.20
N GLY A 15 12.26 -36.52 15.19
CA GLY A 15 13.59 -37.13 15.05
C GLY A 15 14.58 -36.34 14.19
N ASN A 16 14.13 -35.33 13.43
CA ASN A 16 14.94 -34.51 12.55
C ASN A 16 14.80 -33.01 12.92
N PRO A 17 15.92 -32.33 13.31
CA PRO A 17 15.86 -30.92 13.74
C PRO A 17 15.41 -29.97 12.63
N PHE A 18 15.75 -30.22 11.36
CA PHE A 18 15.32 -29.40 10.23
C PHE A 18 13.80 -29.48 9.99
N LEU A 19 13.24 -30.67 10.08
CA LEU A 19 11.79 -30.91 10.00
C LEU A 19 11.05 -30.23 11.18
N ALA A 20 11.60 -30.32 12.39
CA ALA A 20 11.03 -29.65 13.57
C ALA A 20 10.99 -28.12 13.41
N VAL A 21 12.07 -27.50 12.87
CA VAL A 21 12.09 -26.07 12.55
C VAL A 21 11.05 -25.73 11.49
N LEU A 22 10.93 -26.54 10.42
CA LEU A 22 9.96 -26.31 9.35
C LEU A 22 8.53 -26.34 9.89
N ILE A 23 8.18 -27.32 10.69
CA ILE A 23 6.86 -27.45 11.32
C ILE A 23 6.60 -26.27 12.26
N LEU A 24 7.59 -25.85 13.05
CA LEU A 24 7.47 -24.70 13.93
C LEU A 24 7.20 -23.41 13.13
N LEU A 25 7.89 -23.20 12.03
CA LEU A 25 7.67 -22.05 11.13
C LEU A 25 6.27 -22.07 10.51
N ILE A 26 5.79 -23.26 10.11
CA ILE A 26 4.43 -23.43 9.59
C ILE A 26 3.39 -23.09 10.66
N ILE A 27 3.56 -23.59 11.88
CA ILE A 27 2.67 -23.30 13.01
C ILE A 27 2.68 -21.80 13.32
N LEU A 28 3.85 -21.17 13.38
CA LEU A 28 3.98 -19.73 13.61
C LEU A 28 3.33 -18.91 12.49
N TYR A 29 3.46 -19.34 11.22
CA TYR A 29 2.78 -18.71 10.09
C TYR A 29 1.25 -18.81 10.20
N PHE A 30 0.70 -19.98 10.57
CA PHE A 30 -0.73 -20.13 10.75
C PHE A 30 -1.26 -19.34 11.95
N LEU A 31 -0.52 -19.30 13.06
CA LEU A 31 -0.88 -18.50 14.24
C LEU A 31 -0.83 -17.02 13.92
N ASP A 32 0.21 -16.53 13.21
CA ASP A 32 0.29 -15.16 12.76
C ASP A 32 -0.90 -14.80 11.87
N ARG A 33 -1.23 -15.65 10.91
CA ARG A 33 -2.35 -15.41 9.99
C ARG A 33 -3.70 -15.37 10.71
N ARG A 34 -3.87 -16.16 11.78
CA ARG A 34 -5.11 -16.19 12.55
C ARG A 34 -5.25 -15.02 13.52
N TYR A 35 -4.16 -14.65 14.19
CA TYR A 35 -4.20 -13.71 15.32
C TYR A 35 -3.54 -12.37 15.03
N VAL A 36 -2.44 -12.32 14.30
CA VAL A 36 -1.61 -11.12 14.10
C VAL A 36 -1.70 -10.57 12.69
N GLY A 37 -1.49 -11.39 11.66
CA GLY A 37 -1.62 -11.01 10.24
C GLY A 37 -0.53 -10.06 9.76
N VAL A 38 0.68 -10.13 10.34
CA VAL A 38 1.84 -9.32 9.94
C VAL A 38 2.56 -9.94 8.76
N PHE A 39 2.65 -11.27 8.71
CA PHE A 39 3.32 -11.94 7.60
C PHE A 39 2.52 -11.82 6.29
N PRO A 40 3.20 -11.53 5.18
CA PRO A 40 2.53 -11.48 3.88
C PRO A 40 1.91 -12.83 3.53
N SER A 41 0.67 -12.82 3.03
CA SER A 41 0.00 -14.04 2.59
C SER A 41 0.63 -14.54 1.29
N PHE A 42 1.26 -15.70 1.29
CA PHE A 42 1.80 -16.35 0.08
C PHE A 42 0.73 -16.64 -0.99
N MET A 43 -0.54 -16.74 -0.58
CA MET A 43 -1.64 -16.95 -1.52
C MET A 43 -2.12 -15.67 -2.22
N LYS A 44 -1.82 -14.48 -1.67
CA LYS A 44 -2.25 -13.21 -2.30
C LYS A 44 -1.67 -13.00 -3.70
N PRO A 45 -0.37 -13.19 -3.95
CA PRO A 45 0.19 -13.03 -5.29
C PRO A 45 -0.40 -14.02 -6.30
N ILE A 46 -0.65 -15.28 -5.88
CA ILE A 46 -1.24 -16.31 -6.74
C ILE A 46 -2.69 -15.95 -7.09
N LYS A 47 -3.50 -15.54 -6.09
CA LYS A 47 -4.87 -15.08 -6.33
C LYS A 47 -4.91 -13.89 -7.28
N ARG A 48 -4.01 -12.90 -7.10
CA ARG A 48 -3.92 -11.75 -7.99
C ARG A 48 -3.56 -12.15 -9.42
N MET A 49 -2.63 -13.08 -9.61
CA MET A 49 -2.30 -13.58 -10.96
C MET A 49 -3.52 -14.22 -11.64
N ARG A 50 -4.26 -15.06 -10.93
CA ARG A 50 -5.50 -15.66 -11.44
C ARG A 50 -6.55 -14.59 -11.78
N THR A 51 -6.67 -13.55 -10.96
CA THR A 51 -7.60 -12.43 -11.22
C THR A 51 -7.18 -11.66 -12.47
N ILE A 52 -5.89 -11.36 -12.64
CA ILE A 52 -5.37 -10.70 -13.86
C ILE A 52 -5.67 -11.53 -15.10
N SER A 53 -5.41 -12.85 -15.06
CA SER A 53 -5.69 -13.74 -16.19
C SER A 53 -7.19 -13.77 -16.53
N ARG A 54 -8.05 -13.85 -15.51
CA ARG A 54 -9.50 -13.80 -15.68
C ARG A 54 -9.97 -12.48 -16.31
N LEU A 55 -9.49 -11.34 -15.80
CA LEU A 55 -9.86 -10.02 -16.34
C LEU A 55 -9.39 -9.86 -17.80
N ARG A 56 -8.20 -10.33 -18.16
CA ARG A 56 -7.74 -10.33 -19.55
C ARG A 56 -8.64 -11.15 -20.46
N GLN A 57 -9.05 -12.33 -20.01
CA GLN A 57 -10.00 -13.17 -20.76
C GLN A 57 -11.36 -12.47 -20.90
N GLN A 58 -11.85 -11.83 -19.84
CA GLN A 58 -13.10 -11.09 -19.85
C GLN A 58 -13.05 -9.91 -20.83
N ILE A 59 -11.97 -9.12 -20.82
CA ILE A 59 -11.74 -8.03 -21.78
C ILE A 59 -11.64 -8.56 -23.22
N ALA A 60 -11.01 -9.71 -23.43
CA ALA A 60 -10.95 -10.32 -24.77
C ALA A 60 -12.32 -10.75 -25.29
N MET A 61 -13.23 -11.19 -24.41
CA MET A 61 -14.62 -11.53 -24.78
C MET A 61 -15.50 -10.27 -24.92
N SER A 62 -15.25 -9.24 -24.14
CA SER A 62 -16.04 -8.00 -24.09
C SER A 62 -15.12 -6.79 -24.08
N PRO A 63 -14.55 -6.36 -25.23
CA PRO A 63 -13.57 -5.27 -25.30
C PRO A 63 -14.07 -3.91 -24.79
N ASN A 64 -15.38 -3.69 -24.80
CA ASN A 64 -16.02 -2.46 -24.38
C ASN A 64 -16.32 -2.41 -22.85
N GLU A 65 -15.95 -3.46 -22.11
CA GLU A 65 -16.21 -3.49 -20.66
C GLU A 65 -15.17 -2.65 -19.92
N VAL A 66 -15.52 -1.38 -19.68
CA VAL A 66 -14.64 -0.37 -19.06
C VAL A 66 -14.28 -0.69 -17.60
N SER A 67 -15.19 -1.33 -16.84
CA SER A 67 -14.94 -1.69 -15.43
C SER A 67 -13.83 -2.73 -15.29
N SER A 68 -13.85 -3.77 -16.12
CA SER A 68 -12.80 -4.80 -16.12
C SER A 68 -11.43 -4.26 -16.52
N LYS A 69 -11.38 -3.29 -17.44
CA LYS A 69 -10.14 -2.60 -17.83
C LYS A 69 -9.58 -1.79 -16.66
N LEU A 70 -10.42 -1.03 -15.94
CA LEU A 70 -9.98 -0.25 -14.78
C LEU A 70 -9.48 -1.14 -13.64
N ASP A 71 -10.18 -2.23 -13.35
CA ASP A 71 -9.75 -3.20 -12.34
C ASP A 71 -8.45 -3.89 -12.73
N LEU A 72 -8.26 -4.23 -14.00
CA LEU A 72 -7.01 -4.77 -14.51
C LEU A 72 -5.86 -3.75 -14.36
N ALA A 73 -6.08 -2.50 -14.75
CA ALA A 73 -5.08 -1.44 -14.62
C ALA A 73 -4.64 -1.26 -13.14
N ARG A 74 -5.58 -1.23 -12.20
CA ARG A 74 -5.30 -1.16 -10.76
C ARG A 74 -4.44 -2.32 -10.27
N LEU A 75 -4.74 -3.56 -10.70
CA LEU A 75 -3.94 -4.74 -10.34
C LEU A 75 -2.55 -4.72 -10.98
N LEU A 76 -2.41 -4.17 -12.18
CA LEU A 76 -1.11 -3.98 -12.85
C LEU A 76 -0.26 -2.94 -12.11
N ILE A 77 -0.84 -1.82 -11.67
CA ILE A 77 -0.17 -0.81 -10.83
C ILE A 77 0.34 -1.44 -9.52
N GLU A 78 -0.50 -2.24 -8.84
CA GLU A 78 -0.07 -2.95 -7.62
C GLU A 78 1.10 -3.92 -7.87
N ARG A 79 1.26 -4.42 -9.11
CA ARG A 79 2.35 -5.28 -9.54
C ARG A 79 3.50 -4.52 -10.19
N LYS A 80 3.47 -3.20 -10.19
CA LYS A 80 4.47 -2.31 -10.81
C LYS A 80 4.63 -2.51 -12.32
N ARG A 81 3.58 -2.99 -13.00
CA ARG A 81 3.54 -3.12 -14.47
C ARG A 81 2.93 -1.85 -15.06
N TYR A 82 3.66 -0.74 -14.88
CA TYR A 82 3.14 0.60 -15.16
C TYR A 82 2.85 0.85 -16.66
N ASN A 83 3.70 0.37 -17.56
CA ASN A 83 3.47 0.54 -19.01
C ASN A 83 2.12 -0.06 -19.46
N GLU A 84 1.83 -1.30 -19.05
CA GLU A 84 0.57 -1.95 -19.41
C GLU A 84 -0.64 -1.30 -18.74
N ALA A 85 -0.47 -0.81 -17.50
CA ALA A 85 -1.53 -0.08 -16.82
C ALA A 85 -1.82 1.24 -17.53
N TYR A 86 -0.78 1.93 -18.00
CA TYR A 86 -0.91 3.21 -18.70
C TYR A 86 -1.70 3.08 -19.99
N GLU A 87 -1.37 2.08 -20.84
CA GLU A 87 -2.10 1.81 -22.07
C GLU A 87 -3.60 1.59 -21.82
N LEU A 88 -3.94 0.78 -20.82
CA LEU A 88 -5.35 0.55 -20.44
C LEU A 88 -6.04 1.80 -19.91
N LEU A 89 -5.33 2.62 -19.13
CA LEU A 89 -5.90 3.83 -18.54
C LEU A 89 -6.18 4.90 -19.61
N LEU A 90 -5.33 5.04 -20.63
CA LEU A 90 -5.56 5.99 -21.72
C LEU A 90 -6.88 5.71 -22.49
N GLU A 91 -7.28 4.43 -22.62
CA GLU A 91 -8.55 4.06 -23.25
C GLU A 91 -9.79 4.41 -22.39
N LEU A 92 -9.57 4.73 -21.09
CA LEU A 92 -10.63 4.91 -20.10
C LEU A 92 -10.92 6.37 -19.75
N GLU A 93 -10.24 7.33 -20.36
CA GLU A 93 -10.37 8.74 -20.02
C GLU A 93 -11.82 9.22 -20.10
N ARG A 94 -12.47 9.05 -21.26
CA ARG A 94 -13.84 9.50 -21.47
C ARG A 94 -14.86 8.87 -20.50
N PRO A 95 -14.88 7.53 -20.30
CA PRO A 95 -15.85 6.92 -19.38
C PRO A 95 -15.65 7.31 -17.91
N TYR A 96 -14.45 7.70 -17.51
CA TYR A 96 -14.09 7.97 -16.12
C TYR A 96 -13.62 9.41 -15.87
N GLU A 97 -13.97 10.35 -16.73
CA GLU A 97 -13.59 11.77 -16.63
C GLU A 97 -13.94 12.38 -15.25
N GLN A 98 -15.07 11.98 -14.65
CA GLN A 98 -15.52 12.45 -13.33
C GLN A 98 -15.06 11.56 -12.16
N SER A 99 -14.14 10.63 -12.39
CA SER A 99 -13.69 9.70 -11.37
C SER A 99 -12.35 10.10 -10.77
N ALA A 100 -12.36 10.55 -9.52
CA ALA A 100 -11.13 10.83 -8.77
C ALA A 100 -10.18 9.62 -8.69
N GLU A 101 -10.73 8.40 -8.58
CA GLU A 101 -9.95 7.18 -8.51
C GLU A 101 -9.27 6.82 -9.83
N TYR A 102 -9.87 7.20 -10.96
CA TYR A 102 -9.28 7.03 -12.29
C TYR A 102 -8.08 7.98 -12.46
N TRP A 103 -8.29 9.27 -12.22
CA TRP A 103 -7.22 10.28 -12.36
C TRP A 103 -6.06 10.01 -11.41
N GLU A 104 -6.34 9.55 -10.19
CA GLU A 104 -5.30 9.14 -9.26
C GLU A 104 -4.50 7.93 -9.77
N ALA A 105 -5.17 6.93 -10.35
CA ALA A 105 -4.50 5.76 -10.91
C ALA A 105 -3.63 6.12 -12.12
N LEU A 106 -4.15 6.99 -13.03
CA LEU A 106 -3.41 7.49 -14.19
C LEU A 106 -2.20 8.30 -13.74
N GLY A 107 -2.39 9.32 -12.89
CA GLY A 107 -1.30 10.18 -12.43
C GLY A 107 -0.24 9.42 -11.64
N THR A 108 -0.63 8.48 -10.77
CA THR A 108 0.33 7.60 -10.08
C THR A 108 1.14 6.77 -11.07
N THR A 109 0.51 6.27 -12.13
CA THR A 109 1.19 5.48 -13.15
C THR A 109 2.20 6.34 -13.92
N GLU A 110 1.81 7.54 -14.31
CA GLU A 110 2.67 8.51 -15.00
C GLU A 110 3.89 8.91 -14.17
N LEU A 111 3.72 9.20 -12.88
CA LEU A 111 4.85 9.47 -11.99
C LEU A 111 5.86 8.33 -11.95
N HIS A 112 5.37 7.08 -11.94
CA HIS A 112 6.25 5.91 -11.97
C HIS A 112 6.93 5.67 -13.33
N LEU A 113 6.37 6.19 -14.41
CA LEU A 113 6.99 6.18 -15.75
C LEU A 113 7.94 7.35 -15.98
N GLY A 114 8.03 8.29 -15.03
CA GLY A 114 8.87 9.48 -15.14
C GLY A 114 8.18 10.67 -15.80
N HIS A 115 6.90 10.57 -16.13
CA HIS A 115 6.09 11.67 -16.66
C HIS A 115 5.63 12.60 -15.52
N MET A 116 6.59 13.33 -14.93
CA MET A 116 6.38 14.06 -13.67
C MET A 116 5.27 15.10 -13.74
N GLU A 117 5.28 15.94 -14.78
CA GLU A 117 4.30 17.04 -14.95
C GLU A 117 2.88 16.52 -15.24
N ALA A 118 2.77 15.52 -16.11
CA ALA A 118 1.48 14.91 -16.43
C ALA A 118 0.89 14.20 -15.21
N GLY A 119 1.72 13.41 -14.52
CA GLY A 119 1.32 12.69 -13.31
C GLY A 119 0.87 13.60 -12.18
N GLU A 120 1.57 14.72 -11.99
CA GLU A 120 1.17 15.74 -11.02
C GLU A 120 -0.19 16.35 -11.37
N ARG A 121 -0.39 16.79 -12.61
CA ARG A 121 -1.68 17.36 -13.05
C ARG A 121 -2.85 16.41 -12.81
N HIS A 122 -2.70 15.15 -13.19
CA HIS A 122 -3.79 14.18 -13.05
C HIS A 122 -4.06 13.82 -11.58
N ILE A 123 -3.02 13.77 -10.73
CA ILE A 123 -3.24 13.60 -9.29
C ILE A 123 -3.94 14.82 -8.69
N LEU A 124 -3.57 16.03 -9.07
CA LEU A 124 -4.25 17.25 -8.61
C LEU A 124 -5.70 17.29 -9.08
N GLN A 125 -5.97 16.89 -10.32
CA GLN A 125 -7.35 16.74 -10.83
C GLN A 125 -8.15 15.72 -10.02
N ALA A 126 -7.55 14.60 -9.63
CA ALA A 126 -8.19 13.63 -8.74
C ALA A 126 -8.56 14.25 -7.38
N LEU A 127 -7.67 15.06 -6.83
CA LEU A 127 -7.86 15.72 -5.54
C LEU A 127 -8.88 16.86 -5.62
N ASP A 128 -8.99 17.55 -6.75
CA ASP A 128 -10.05 18.55 -6.99
C ASP A 128 -11.44 17.90 -7.02
N ILE A 129 -11.57 16.72 -7.65
CA ILE A 129 -12.83 15.96 -7.68
C ILE A 129 -13.15 15.41 -6.28
N ASN A 130 -12.14 14.86 -5.59
CA ASN A 130 -12.31 14.31 -4.24
C ASN A 130 -11.03 14.48 -3.40
N PRO A 131 -10.95 15.49 -2.52
CA PRO A 131 -9.78 15.73 -1.68
C PRO A 131 -9.42 14.56 -0.74
N ARG A 132 -10.37 13.68 -0.45
CA ARG A 132 -10.17 12.52 0.43
C ARG A 132 -10.01 11.20 -0.31
N VAL A 133 -9.82 11.23 -1.64
CA VAL A 133 -9.57 10.03 -2.42
C VAL A 133 -8.41 9.23 -1.78
N LYS A 134 -8.62 7.93 -1.59
CA LYS A 134 -7.67 7.06 -0.88
C LYS A 134 -7.12 7.66 0.44
N TYR A 135 -7.97 8.35 1.21
CA TYR A 135 -7.61 8.97 2.49
C TYR A 135 -6.50 10.03 2.39
N GLY A 136 -6.40 10.75 1.27
CA GLY A 136 -5.38 11.75 1.02
C GLY A 136 -4.00 11.18 0.61
N GLN A 137 -3.86 9.88 0.43
CA GLN A 137 -2.59 9.28 -0.02
C GLN A 137 -1.98 9.90 -1.28
N PRO A 138 -2.76 10.40 -2.27
CA PRO A 138 -2.19 11.04 -3.46
C PRO A 138 -1.23 12.19 -3.15
N TYR A 139 -1.49 12.99 -2.12
CA TYR A 139 -0.54 14.02 -1.68
C TYR A 139 0.81 13.42 -1.26
N LEU A 140 0.80 12.28 -0.57
CA LEU A 140 2.04 11.59 -0.17
C LEU A 140 2.74 10.94 -1.37
N THR A 141 1.99 10.55 -2.40
CA THR A 141 2.54 10.07 -3.66
C THR A 141 3.29 11.19 -4.38
N LEU A 142 2.69 12.40 -4.46
CA LEU A 142 3.34 13.60 -4.99
C LEU A 142 4.58 13.97 -4.16
N ALA A 143 4.45 14.06 -2.84
CA ALA A 143 5.57 14.37 -1.96
C ALA A 143 6.74 13.39 -2.15
N ASN A 144 6.45 12.09 -2.30
CA ASN A 144 7.48 11.08 -2.55
C ASN A 144 8.10 11.19 -3.96
N ALA A 145 7.35 11.63 -4.95
CA ALA A 145 7.85 11.82 -6.32
C ALA A 145 8.81 13.01 -6.40
N PHE A 146 8.50 14.12 -5.70
CA PHE A 146 9.29 15.34 -5.75
C PHE A 146 10.39 15.47 -4.68
N LYS A 147 10.48 14.56 -3.72
CA LYS A 147 11.41 14.66 -2.57
C LYS A 147 12.90 14.82 -2.95
N GLU A 148 13.33 14.31 -4.10
CA GLU A 148 14.72 14.39 -4.57
C GLU A 148 14.95 15.59 -5.49
N SER A 149 13.94 15.96 -6.29
CA SER A 149 14.03 17.04 -7.29
C SER A 149 13.61 18.40 -6.74
N ASP A 150 12.62 18.44 -5.84
CA ASP A 150 12.07 19.68 -5.27
C ASP A 150 11.54 19.42 -3.85
N ARG A 151 12.40 19.62 -2.86
CA ARG A 151 12.08 19.40 -1.45
C ARG A 151 10.98 20.32 -0.91
N ASP A 152 10.94 21.56 -1.36
CA ASP A 152 9.95 22.54 -0.89
C ASP A 152 8.55 22.17 -1.40
N LYS A 153 8.48 21.78 -2.67
CA LYS A 153 7.25 21.25 -3.27
C LYS A 153 6.78 19.96 -2.57
N ALA A 154 7.70 19.05 -2.26
CA ALA A 154 7.39 17.85 -1.50
C ALA A 154 6.82 18.16 -0.11
N LEU A 155 7.40 19.14 0.59
CA LEU A 155 6.89 19.60 1.89
C LEU A 155 5.51 20.25 1.78
N THR A 156 5.25 21.01 0.72
CA THR A 156 3.93 21.59 0.44
C THR A 156 2.87 20.50 0.36
N TYR A 157 3.12 19.43 -0.38
CA TYR A 157 2.19 18.28 -0.44
C TYR A 157 2.04 17.55 0.89
N VAL A 158 3.09 17.46 1.69
CA VAL A 158 3.02 16.90 3.05
C VAL A 158 2.09 17.74 3.94
N HIS A 159 2.18 19.07 3.87
CA HIS A 159 1.28 19.97 4.62
C HIS A 159 -0.17 19.82 4.18
N GLN A 160 -0.43 19.80 2.86
CA GLN A 160 -1.78 19.58 2.33
C GLN A 160 -2.37 18.23 2.78
N PHE A 161 -1.54 17.17 2.87
CA PHE A 161 -1.99 15.90 3.46
C PHE A 161 -2.40 16.05 4.93
N GLN A 162 -1.65 16.81 5.72
CA GLN A 162 -1.94 16.99 7.15
C GLN A 162 -3.30 17.68 7.39
N ASP A 163 -3.69 18.61 6.52
CA ASP A 163 -4.96 19.34 6.61
C ASP A 163 -6.18 18.43 6.39
N ILE A 164 -6.00 17.27 5.76
CA ILE A 164 -7.09 16.30 5.51
C ILE A 164 -7.49 15.54 6.77
N HIS A 165 -6.67 15.52 7.83
CA HIS A 165 -6.92 14.72 9.03
C HIS A 165 -7.25 13.25 8.72
N SER A 166 -6.35 12.58 8.05
CA SER A 166 -6.55 11.19 7.62
C SER A 166 -6.87 10.24 8.77
N SER A 167 -7.83 9.37 8.59
CA SER A 167 -8.17 8.29 9.54
C SER A 167 -7.50 6.94 9.19
N SER A 168 -6.45 6.95 8.37
CA SER A 168 -5.71 5.75 7.95
C SER A 168 -4.35 5.65 8.63
N SER A 169 -4.11 4.55 9.32
CA SER A 169 -2.78 4.23 9.88
C SER A 169 -1.73 4.04 8.76
N GLU A 170 -2.14 3.53 7.59
CA GLU A 170 -1.32 3.43 6.41
C GLU A 170 -0.82 4.80 5.95
N ALA A 171 -1.72 5.78 5.83
CA ALA A 171 -1.41 7.12 5.37
C ALA A 171 -0.36 7.80 6.28
N TYR A 172 -0.53 7.72 7.60
CA TYR A 172 0.46 8.25 8.55
C TYR A 172 1.78 7.48 8.56
N TYR A 173 1.77 6.18 8.25
CA TYR A 173 3.01 5.45 8.03
C TYR A 173 3.75 5.95 6.79
N LEU A 174 3.04 6.20 5.69
CA LEU A 174 3.60 6.76 4.47
C LEU A 174 4.15 8.16 4.71
N LEU A 175 3.40 9.02 5.42
CA LEU A 175 3.86 10.34 5.85
C LEU A 175 5.20 10.26 6.61
N GLY A 176 5.30 9.37 7.60
CA GLY A 176 6.55 9.16 8.32
C GLY A 176 7.69 8.68 7.43
N SER A 177 7.38 7.91 6.39
CA SER A 177 8.37 7.48 5.40
C SER A 177 8.85 8.63 4.51
N VAL A 178 7.96 9.54 4.12
CA VAL A 178 8.31 10.76 3.37
C VAL A 178 9.17 11.68 4.23
N TYR A 179 8.77 12.00 5.46
CA TYR A 179 9.59 12.81 6.37
C TYR A 179 10.99 12.22 6.60
N ARG A 180 11.07 10.90 6.73
CA ARG A 180 12.38 10.24 6.88
C ARG A 180 13.25 10.42 5.63
N SER A 181 12.69 10.33 4.42
CA SER A 181 13.44 10.56 3.19
C SER A 181 13.86 12.01 3.01
N LEU A 182 13.15 12.95 3.64
CA LEU A 182 13.49 14.36 3.72
C LEU A 182 14.44 14.71 4.90
N GLU A 183 14.96 13.69 5.59
CA GLU A 183 15.84 13.80 6.77
C GLU A 183 15.21 14.51 7.98
N ARG A 184 13.88 14.66 7.97
CA ARG A 184 13.09 15.24 9.08
C ARG A 184 12.74 14.18 10.11
N THR A 185 13.73 13.74 10.89
CA THR A 185 13.61 12.62 11.83
C THR A 185 12.57 12.83 12.92
N ALA A 186 12.47 14.05 13.47
CA ALA A 186 11.49 14.37 14.51
C ALA A 186 10.06 14.27 14.00
N ASP A 187 9.79 14.80 12.80
CA ASP A 187 8.49 14.75 12.15
C ASP A 187 8.13 13.33 11.73
N ALA A 188 9.11 12.57 11.25
CA ALA A 188 8.94 11.16 10.92
C ALA A 188 8.50 10.35 12.15
N LYS A 189 9.15 10.58 13.30
CA LYS A 189 8.80 9.94 14.58
C LYS A 189 7.37 10.30 15.00
N HIS A 190 7.01 11.58 14.91
CA HIS A 190 5.66 12.06 15.21
C HIS A 190 4.62 11.43 14.29
N ALA A 191 4.86 11.36 12.98
CA ALA A 191 3.97 10.73 12.01
C ALA A 191 3.76 9.22 12.30
N TYR A 192 4.82 8.48 12.69
CA TYR A 192 4.67 7.09 13.10
C TYR A 192 3.87 6.95 14.41
N GLU A 193 3.98 7.90 15.33
CA GLU A 193 3.11 7.95 16.54
C GLU A 193 1.65 8.18 16.16
N GLN A 194 1.37 9.10 15.26
CA GLN A 194 0.03 9.35 14.72
C GLN A 194 -0.55 8.07 14.08
N SER A 195 0.23 7.34 13.28
CA SER A 195 -0.16 6.05 12.73
C SER A 195 -0.63 5.06 13.82
N LEU A 196 0.10 4.98 14.94
CA LEU A 196 -0.25 4.13 16.08
C LEU A 196 -1.51 4.60 16.79
N ASN A 197 -1.69 5.92 16.98
CA ASN A 197 -2.85 6.51 17.63
C ASN A 197 -4.12 6.28 16.79
N VAL A 198 -4.05 6.52 15.48
CA VAL A 198 -5.14 6.21 14.55
C VAL A 198 -5.48 4.73 14.62
N TYR A 199 -4.50 3.83 14.57
CA TYR A 199 -4.76 2.39 14.68
C TYR A 199 -5.50 2.02 15.98
N ARG A 200 -5.16 2.65 17.11
CA ARG A 200 -5.82 2.39 18.41
C ARG A 200 -7.29 2.79 18.40
N SER A 201 -7.64 3.89 17.73
CA SER A 201 -9.02 4.39 17.61
C SER A 201 -9.89 3.62 16.63
N LEU A 202 -9.29 2.82 15.71
CA LEU A 202 -10.03 2.08 14.69
C LEU A 202 -10.96 1.02 15.30
N PRO A 203 -12.13 0.78 14.69
CA PRO A 203 -13.00 -0.33 15.05
C PRO A 203 -12.36 -1.70 14.72
N LYS A 204 -12.79 -2.76 15.41
CA LYS A 204 -12.17 -4.10 15.35
C LYS A 204 -12.00 -4.64 13.91
N TYR A 205 -12.98 -4.42 13.03
CA TYR A 205 -12.92 -4.90 11.64
C TYR A 205 -11.83 -4.20 10.82
N LYS A 206 -11.62 -2.89 11.00
CA LYS A 206 -10.54 -2.13 10.34
C LYS A 206 -9.17 -2.42 10.94
N LYS A 207 -9.07 -2.66 12.25
CA LYS A 207 -7.80 -3.00 12.91
C LYS A 207 -7.10 -4.17 12.24
N ARG A 208 -7.83 -5.19 11.76
CA ARG A 208 -7.24 -6.34 11.07
C ARG A 208 -6.58 -5.94 9.73
N GLN A 209 -7.12 -4.96 9.04
CA GLN A 209 -6.58 -4.50 7.76
C GLN A 209 -5.36 -3.59 7.95
N GLU A 210 -5.41 -2.70 8.95
CA GLU A 210 -4.41 -1.66 9.22
C GLU A 210 -3.26 -2.15 10.13
N ARG A 211 -3.39 -3.31 10.79
CA ARG A 211 -2.43 -3.82 11.78
C ARG A 211 -0.99 -3.83 11.26
N ARG A 212 -0.78 -4.22 10.00
CA ARG A 212 0.55 -4.30 9.39
C ARG A 212 1.26 -2.94 9.39
N TRP A 213 0.50 -1.86 9.20
CA TRP A 213 1.05 -0.51 9.18
C TRP A 213 1.39 -0.01 10.58
N ALA A 214 0.54 -0.27 11.55
CA ALA A 214 0.82 0.02 12.95
C ALA A 214 2.09 -0.72 13.45
N VAL A 215 2.25 -2.00 13.12
CA VAL A 215 3.46 -2.77 13.48
C VAL A 215 4.69 -2.18 12.81
N ARG A 216 4.62 -1.84 11.51
CA ARG A 216 5.72 -1.20 10.79
C ARG A 216 6.08 0.17 11.40
N SER A 217 5.07 0.98 11.74
CA SER A 217 5.27 2.29 12.39
C SER A 217 5.97 2.13 13.73
N TRP A 218 5.59 1.13 14.52
CA TRP A 218 6.23 0.85 15.80
C TRP A 218 7.72 0.50 15.67
N PHE A 219 8.07 -0.35 14.69
CA PHE A 219 9.47 -0.67 14.42
C PHE A 219 10.25 0.53 13.88
N ARG A 220 9.67 1.26 12.92
CA ARG A 220 10.31 2.45 12.32
C ARG A 220 10.55 3.57 13.34
N LYS A 221 9.59 3.80 14.25
CA LYS A 221 9.74 4.77 15.35
C LYS A 221 10.92 4.45 16.27
N ARG A 222 11.20 3.17 16.52
CA ARG A 222 12.30 2.74 17.40
C ARG A 222 13.67 2.79 16.73
N GLY A 223 13.71 2.77 15.41
CA GLY A 223 14.93 2.81 14.61
C GLY A 223 15.30 4.22 14.12
N LEU A 224 14.65 5.26 14.66
CA LEU A 224 14.95 6.68 14.52
C LEU A 224 15.47 7.24 15.83
#